data_e4e02840277d35b01837c8715aa2f576
#
_entry.id   e4e02840277d35b01837c8715aa2f576
#
_cell.length_a   1.000
_cell.length_b   1.000
_cell.length_c   1.000
_cell.angle_alpha   90.00
_cell.angle_beta   90.00
_cell.angle_gamma   90.00
#
_symmetry.space_group_name_H-M   'P 1'
#
loop_
_entity.id
_entity.type
_entity.pdbx_description
1 polymer ?
#
loop_
_entity_poly.entity_id
_entity_poly.type
_entity_poly.pdbx_seq_one_letter_code
_entity_poly.pdbx_strand_id
1 'polypeptide(L)'
;MGPASGGIVIEHLVKRFGERAVVDDLNLHIQPGELFVLVGPSGCGKTTTLRLLAGLEPVSDGRIYFGERLVNDIRPRDRNVALVFQDYAIFPHLTVFENIAYGLRARHAPRNLIRERVANAARLFRIEHLLGRKPRQLSGGERQRVALARALVRDAALYLYDEPLANLDAQLRHQAREDILTLHRQKGQPAVYVTHDQAEAMALGDRIAVMRDGKLQQVGSGLDLYERPCNQFVAFFIGSPGINLFEVEVHPDQDGGLRLVHPAFRLPVPEEFQARVAPYTGRRLNLGIRPEHLQPPKRADFAVSEDSTIRGLVNVIEPTVSGCTVYLSTLEPTPRDFVATLKARLPGSYLGREVPLAVNLRKIHLFDPEDGQALLHGPLATDDRPIRVTVSPSGEPANGPAEQPTSERETSEASTQREEQA
;
A
#
# COMPACT_ATOMS: atom_id res chain seq x y z
N MET A 1 27.45 7.92 -20.07
CA MET A 1 27.16 7.73 -18.64
C MET A 1 25.91 6.90 -18.57
N GLY A 2 25.98 5.67 -18.05
CA GLY A 2 24.82 4.82 -17.77
C GLY A 2 23.92 5.52 -16.73
N PRO A 3 22.63 5.15 -16.64
CA PRO A 3 21.75 5.70 -15.61
C PRO A 3 22.36 5.39 -14.23
N ALA A 4 22.51 6.43 -13.40
CA ALA A 4 22.96 6.24 -12.03
C ALA A 4 21.98 5.29 -11.34
N SER A 5 22.43 4.10 -10.96
CA SER A 5 21.64 3.07 -10.27
C SER A 5 21.46 3.40 -8.78
N GLY A 6 21.16 4.66 -8.48
CA GLY A 6 20.91 5.13 -7.11
C GLY A 6 19.41 5.18 -6.81
N GLY A 7 19.04 4.94 -5.55
CA GLY A 7 17.68 5.16 -5.05
C GLY A 7 17.29 6.64 -5.07
N ILE A 8 16.08 6.94 -4.62
CA ILE A 8 15.58 8.31 -4.48
C ILE A 8 15.47 8.62 -2.98
N VAL A 9 16.08 9.73 -2.56
CA VAL A 9 15.97 10.21 -1.17
C VAL A 9 15.25 11.54 -1.15
N ILE A 10 14.27 11.65 -0.28
CA ILE A 10 13.49 12.86 -0.02
C ILE A 10 13.68 13.21 1.45
N GLU A 11 14.17 14.43 1.72
CA GLU A 11 14.47 14.91 3.06
C GLU A 11 13.67 16.19 3.34
N HIS A 12 12.84 16.16 4.37
CA HIS A 12 12.08 17.31 4.90
C HIS A 12 11.34 18.08 3.81
N LEU A 13 10.79 17.37 2.80
CA LEU A 13 10.19 17.99 1.63
C LEU A 13 8.91 18.73 2.00
N VAL A 14 8.87 20.01 1.67
CA VAL A 14 7.71 20.88 1.86
C VAL A 14 7.30 21.51 0.53
N LYS A 15 5.99 21.51 0.25
CA LYS A 15 5.38 22.31 -0.82
C LYS A 15 4.23 23.11 -0.27
N ARG A 16 4.33 24.42 -0.46
CA ARG A 16 3.27 25.39 -0.11
C ARG A 16 2.69 26.03 -1.37
N PHE A 17 1.39 26.25 -1.35
CA PHE A 17 0.68 27.11 -2.28
C PHE A 17 0.00 28.22 -1.45
N GLY A 18 0.56 29.42 -1.50
CA GLY A 18 0.23 30.46 -0.52
C GLY A 18 0.57 29.99 0.90
N GLU A 19 -0.38 30.11 1.81
CA GLU A 19 -0.19 29.68 3.22
C GLU A 19 -0.39 28.19 3.44
N ARG A 20 -1.03 27.48 2.50
CA ARG A 20 -1.36 26.06 2.65
C ARG A 20 -0.18 25.16 2.30
N ALA A 21 0.29 24.36 3.26
CA ALA A 21 1.20 23.26 3.00
C ALA A 21 0.39 22.08 2.41
N VAL A 22 0.73 21.70 1.17
CA VAL A 22 0.14 20.54 0.47
C VAL A 22 0.99 19.31 0.63
N VAL A 23 2.30 19.48 0.78
CA VAL A 23 3.25 18.47 1.25
C VAL A 23 3.95 19.08 2.46
N ASP A 24 3.98 18.38 3.58
CA ASP A 24 4.45 18.88 4.86
C ASP A 24 5.40 17.89 5.51
N ASP A 25 6.69 18.23 5.53
CA ASP A 25 7.78 17.46 6.11
C ASP A 25 7.84 15.99 5.62
N LEU A 26 7.74 15.78 4.30
CA LEU A 26 7.79 14.44 3.73
C LEU A 26 9.23 13.93 3.68
N ASN A 27 9.45 12.78 4.33
CA ASN A 27 10.70 12.06 4.36
C ASN A 27 10.49 10.66 3.77
N LEU A 28 11.22 10.31 2.69
CA LEU A 28 11.10 9.01 2.01
C LEU A 28 12.43 8.55 1.44
N HIS A 29 12.64 7.25 1.48
CA HIS A 29 13.75 6.59 0.80
C HIS A 29 13.19 5.48 -0.10
N ILE A 30 13.39 5.59 -1.41
CA ILE A 30 12.97 4.63 -2.44
C ILE A 30 14.23 3.93 -2.92
N GLN A 31 14.22 2.60 -2.83
CA GLN A 31 15.38 1.78 -3.17
C GLN A 31 15.61 1.71 -4.69
N PRO A 32 16.85 1.41 -5.14
CA PRO A 32 17.10 1.12 -6.56
C PRO A 32 16.23 -0.05 -7.04
N GLY A 33 15.53 0.15 -8.16
CA GLY A 33 14.69 -0.88 -8.75
C GLY A 33 13.34 -1.12 -8.06
N GLU A 34 13.01 -0.36 -7.01
CA GLU A 34 11.76 -0.48 -6.26
C GLU A 34 10.57 0.15 -7.02
N LEU A 35 9.42 -0.52 -7.01
CA LEU A 35 8.13 0.07 -7.36
C LEU A 35 7.44 0.58 -6.09
N PHE A 36 7.63 1.86 -5.82
CA PHE A 36 7.12 2.52 -4.62
C PHE A 36 5.77 3.17 -4.87
N VAL A 37 4.77 2.87 -4.05
CA VAL A 37 3.41 3.39 -4.24
C VAL A 37 3.09 4.48 -3.21
N LEU A 38 2.57 5.61 -3.68
CA LEU A 38 1.96 6.64 -2.83
C LEU A 38 0.44 6.49 -2.90
N VAL A 39 -0.20 6.23 -1.77
CA VAL A 39 -1.64 6.06 -1.67
C VAL A 39 -2.24 6.97 -0.60
N GLY A 40 -3.50 7.36 -0.75
CA GLY A 40 -4.20 8.22 0.22
C GLY A 40 -5.42 8.88 -0.39
N PRO A 41 -6.23 9.59 0.40
CA PRO A 41 -7.40 10.32 -0.06
C PRO A 41 -7.09 11.35 -1.15
N SER A 42 -8.10 11.78 -1.89
CA SER A 42 -7.96 12.88 -2.85
C SER A 42 -7.50 14.15 -2.14
N GLY A 43 -6.53 14.85 -2.75
CA GLY A 43 -6.01 16.11 -2.20
C GLY A 43 -4.97 15.98 -1.08
N CYS A 44 -4.52 14.76 -0.70
CA CYS A 44 -3.52 14.56 0.36
C CYS A 44 -2.06 14.83 -0.06
N GLY A 45 -1.79 15.29 -1.29
CA GLY A 45 -0.45 15.69 -1.73
C GLY A 45 0.28 14.72 -2.68
N LYS A 46 -0.27 13.57 -3.03
CA LYS A 46 0.38 12.53 -3.88
C LYS A 46 0.85 13.05 -5.25
N THR A 47 -0.07 13.57 -6.05
CA THR A 47 0.24 14.16 -7.37
C THR A 47 1.20 15.33 -7.27
N THR A 48 1.10 16.13 -6.20
CA THR A 48 2.04 17.23 -5.94
C THR A 48 3.44 16.67 -5.68
N THR A 49 3.58 15.65 -4.84
CA THR A 49 4.86 14.97 -4.58
C THR A 49 5.46 14.42 -5.88
N LEU A 50 4.64 13.78 -6.71
CA LEU A 50 5.09 13.26 -8.00
C LEU A 50 5.56 14.39 -8.94
N ARG A 51 4.86 15.54 -8.98
CA ARG A 51 5.27 16.71 -9.77
C ARG A 51 6.57 17.36 -9.25
N LEU A 52 6.79 17.36 -7.93
CA LEU A 52 8.05 17.79 -7.32
C LEU A 52 9.22 16.88 -7.77
N LEU A 53 9.03 15.56 -7.76
CA LEU A 53 10.01 14.58 -8.27
C LEU A 53 10.29 14.81 -9.75
N ALA A 54 9.27 15.07 -10.55
CA ALA A 54 9.42 15.37 -11.99
C ALA A 54 10.10 16.73 -12.26
N GLY A 55 10.16 17.64 -11.26
CA GLY A 55 10.61 19.01 -11.43
C GLY A 55 9.62 19.92 -12.15
N LEU A 56 8.36 19.51 -12.20
CA LEU A 56 7.25 20.33 -12.76
C LEU A 56 6.75 21.38 -11.78
N GLU A 57 7.05 21.16 -10.49
CA GLU A 57 6.78 22.12 -9.41
C GLU A 57 8.09 22.43 -8.68
N PRO A 58 8.34 23.68 -8.28
CA PRO A 58 9.49 24.03 -7.45
C PRO A 58 9.24 23.58 -6.01
N VAL A 59 10.29 23.13 -5.34
CA VAL A 59 10.30 22.79 -3.91
C VAL A 59 10.18 24.08 -3.10
N SER A 60 9.38 24.09 -2.02
CA SER A 60 9.33 25.23 -1.09
C SER A 60 10.41 25.12 -0.02
N ASP A 61 10.67 23.89 0.49
CA ASP A 61 11.74 23.57 1.42
C ASP A 61 12.08 22.06 1.34
N GLY A 62 13.23 21.66 1.91
CA GLY A 62 13.71 20.29 1.87
C GLY A 62 14.51 19.95 0.62
N ARG A 63 14.82 18.67 0.44
CA ARG A 63 15.76 18.20 -0.59
C ARG A 63 15.27 16.93 -1.26
N ILE A 64 15.58 16.81 -2.56
CA ILE A 64 15.32 15.60 -3.36
C ILE A 64 16.63 15.17 -4.01
N TYR A 65 17.02 13.93 -3.79
CA TYR A 65 18.22 13.34 -4.40
C TYR A 65 17.87 12.17 -5.30
N PHE A 66 18.53 12.09 -6.45
CA PHE A 66 18.56 10.91 -7.31
C PHE A 66 19.97 10.30 -7.24
N GLY A 67 20.11 9.20 -6.50
CA GLY A 67 21.40 8.74 -6.01
C GLY A 67 22.05 9.82 -5.12
N GLU A 68 23.27 10.22 -5.42
CA GLU A 68 23.98 11.29 -4.69
C GLU A 68 23.69 12.71 -5.22
N ARG A 69 22.90 12.81 -6.30
CA ARG A 69 22.68 14.08 -6.99
C ARG A 69 21.46 14.82 -6.44
N LEU A 70 21.66 16.02 -5.86
CA LEU A 70 20.57 16.95 -5.53
C LEU A 70 19.89 17.44 -6.83
N VAL A 71 18.53 17.33 -6.90
CA VAL A 71 17.79 17.66 -8.13
C VAL A 71 16.80 18.82 -7.99
N ASN A 72 16.77 19.53 -6.86
CA ASN A 72 15.81 20.60 -6.61
C ASN A 72 15.74 21.61 -7.76
N ASP A 73 16.89 22.14 -8.20
CA ASP A 73 17.00 23.19 -9.21
C ASP A 73 17.20 22.66 -10.64
N ILE A 74 17.17 21.31 -10.80
CA ILE A 74 17.35 20.71 -12.10
C ILE A 74 16.02 20.74 -12.88
N ARG A 75 16.08 21.24 -14.12
CA ARG A 75 14.90 21.33 -14.99
C ARG A 75 14.33 19.94 -15.31
N PRO A 76 13.01 19.80 -15.53
CA PRO A 76 12.38 18.50 -15.80
C PRO A 76 13.04 17.70 -16.90
N ARG A 77 13.43 18.34 -18.01
CA ARG A 77 14.11 17.71 -19.14
C ARG A 77 15.47 17.11 -18.80
N ASP A 78 16.16 17.67 -17.80
CA ASP A 78 17.52 17.32 -17.38
C ASP A 78 17.54 16.38 -16.17
N ARG A 79 16.38 16.12 -15.51
CA ARG A 79 16.23 15.15 -14.42
C ARG A 79 16.21 13.70 -14.88
N ASN A 80 16.07 13.45 -16.18
CA ASN A 80 15.97 12.12 -16.78
C ASN A 80 14.85 11.24 -16.21
N VAL A 81 13.66 11.82 -16.03
CA VAL A 81 12.44 11.11 -15.58
C VAL A 81 11.54 10.74 -16.77
N ALA A 82 10.78 9.66 -16.64
CA ALA A 82 9.68 9.30 -17.53
C ALA A 82 8.37 9.40 -16.76
N LEU A 83 7.45 10.24 -17.22
CA LEU A 83 6.17 10.49 -16.55
C LEU A 83 5.00 9.99 -17.42
N VAL A 84 4.13 9.19 -16.84
CA VAL A 84 2.83 8.79 -17.38
C VAL A 84 1.76 9.56 -16.62
N PHE A 85 1.03 10.43 -17.33
CA PHE A 85 -0.03 11.28 -16.76
C PHE A 85 -1.37 10.55 -16.69
N GLN A 86 -2.24 10.99 -15.81
CA GLN A 86 -3.60 10.47 -15.61
C GLN A 86 -4.47 10.53 -16.88
N ASP A 87 -4.32 11.58 -17.69
CA ASP A 87 -5.01 11.79 -18.97
C ASP A 87 -4.21 11.28 -20.18
N TYR A 88 -3.15 10.46 -19.90
CA TYR A 88 -2.20 9.90 -20.87
C TYR A 88 -1.33 10.95 -21.59
N ALA A 89 -1.72 12.21 -21.66
CA ALA A 89 -1.05 13.35 -22.31
C ALA A 89 -0.51 13.00 -23.71
N ILE A 90 -1.30 12.29 -24.52
CA ILE A 90 -0.93 11.87 -25.87
C ILE A 90 -1.19 13.05 -26.82
N PHE A 91 -0.22 13.35 -27.70
CA PHE A 91 -0.33 14.43 -28.68
C PHE A 91 -1.38 14.10 -29.75
N PRO A 92 -2.51 14.83 -29.84
CA PRO A 92 -3.65 14.45 -30.69
C PRO A 92 -3.40 14.57 -32.17
N HIS A 93 -2.43 15.38 -32.58
CA HIS A 93 -2.05 15.63 -33.99
C HIS A 93 -1.03 14.64 -34.52
N LEU A 94 -0.33 13.90 -33.64
CA LEU A 94 0.67 12.91 -33.98
C LEU A 94 0.07 11.51 -34.08
N THR A 95 0.66 10.65 -34.92
CA THR A 95 0.36 9.22 -34.96
C THR A 95 0.85 8.51 -33.70
N VAL A 96 0.43 7.26 -33.47
CA VAL A 96 0.93 6.42 -32.39
C VAL A 96 2.45 6.27 -32.46
N PHE A 97 2.98 5.96 -33.65
CA PHE A 97 4.43 5.88 -33.88
C PHE A 97 5.15 7.18 -33.45
N GLU A 98 4.63 8.33 -33.85
CA GLU A 98 5.22 9.62 -33.55
C GLU A 98 5.12 9.98 -32.07
N ASN A 99 4.01 9.63 -31.40
CA ASN A 99 3.84 9.79 -29.98
C ASN A 99 4.89 8.99 -29.19
N ILE A 100 5.08 7.71 -29.53
CA ILE A 100 6.09 6.85 -28.90
C ILE A 100 7.50 7.38 -29.18
N ALA A 101 7.78 7.75 -30.42
CA ALA A 101 9.10 8.24 -30.87
C ALA A 101 9.46 9.64 -30.33
N TYR A 102 8.48 10.41 -29.83
CA TYR A 102 8.66 11.83 -29.51
C TYR A 102 9.84 12.12 -28.59
N GLY A 103 9.95 11.40 -27.47
CA GLY A 103 11.04 11.58 -26.50
C GLY A 103 12.43 11.23 -27.05
N LEU A 104 12.52 10.27 -27.96
CA LEU A 104 13.75 9.88 -28.63
C LEU A 104 14.15 10.93 -29.67
N ARG A 105 13.19 11.45 -30.46
CA ARG A 105 13.43 12.53 -31.45
C ARG A 105 13.90 13.81 -30.75
N ALA A 106 13.28 14.18 -29.62
CA ALA A 106 13.67 15.35 -28.85
C ALA A 106 15.12 15.28 -28.29
N ARG A 107 15.67 14.06 -28.20
CA ARG A 107 17.07 13.79 -27.81
C ARG A 107 17.98 13.51 -28.99
N HIS A 108 17.54 13.78 -30.23
CA HIS A 108 18.28 13.58 -31.46
C HIS A 108 18.77 12.15 -31.67
N ALA A 109 18.01 11.13 -31.17
CA ALA A 109 18.39 9.74 -31.40
C ALA A 109 18.42 9.37 -32.89
N PRO A 110 19.32 8.46 -33.34
CA PRO A 110 19.39 8.01 -34.73
C PRO A 110 18.08 7.36 -35.19
N ARG A 111 17.71 7.54 -36.46
CA ARG A 111 16.44 7.04 -37.03
C ARG A 111 16.27 5.52 -36.92
N ASN A 112 17.35 4.75 -37.11
CA ASN A 112 17.35 3.30 -36.94
C ASN A 112 17.03 2.90 -35.50
N LEU A 113 17.66 3.52 -34.51
CA LEU A 113 17.41 3.29 -33.10
C LEU A 113 15.95 3.64 -32.69
N ILE A 114 15.41 4.75 -33.23
CA ILE A 114 14.01 5.13 -33.01
C ILE A 114 13.07 4.04 -33.55
N ARG A 115 13.28 3.56 -34.78
CA ARG A 115 12.45 2.51 -35.38
C ARG A 115 12.50 1.22 -34.55
N GLU A 116 13.69 0.79 -34.18
CA GLU A 116 13.91 -0.41 -33.36
C GLU A 116 13.20 -0.32 -32.00
N ARG A 117 13.45 0.75 -31.24
CA ARG A 117 12.86 0.93 -29.91
C ARG A 117 11.33 1.06 -29.96
N VAL A 118 10.78 1.78 -30.93
CA VAL A 118 9.33 1.91 -31.13
C VAL A 118 8.71 0.55 -31.49
N ALA A 119 9.34 -0.23 -32.39
CA ALA A 119 8.86 -1.56 -32.77
C ALA A 119 8.86 -2.52 -31.56
N ASN A 120 9.94 -2.50 -30.77
CA ASN A 120 10.03 -3.32 -29.54
C ASN A 120 8.97 -2.94 -28.51
N ALA A 121 8.77 -1.64 -28.28
CA ALA A 121 7.71 -1.16 -27.37
C ALA A 121 6.31 -1.50 -27.89
N ALA A 122 6.06 -1.32 -29.18
CA ALA A 122 4.77 -1.63 -29.78
C ALA A 122 4.44 -3.12 -29.66
N ARG A 123 5.42 -4.00 -29.89
CA ARG A 123 5.28 -5.46 -29.73
C ARG A 123 4.95 -5.85 -28.29
N LEU A 124 5.67 -5.28 -27.31
CA LEU A 124 5.45 -5.56 -25.90
C LEU A 124 4.00 -5.26 -25.47
N PHE A 125 3.50 -4.10 -25.89
CA PHE A 125 2.14 -3.67 -25.54
C PHE A 125 1.08 -4.11 -26.57
N ARG A 126 1.44 -4.92 -27.58
CA ARG A 126 0.54 -5.46 -28.62
C ARG A 126 -0.22 -4.37 -29.39
N ILE A 127 0.47 -3.29 -29.74
CA ILE A 127 -0.09 -2.12 -30.44
C ILE A 127 0.56 -1.86 -31.81
N GLU A 128 1.24 -2.86 -32.42
CA GLU A 128 1.90 -2.71 -33.72
C GLU A 128 0.90 -2.28 -34.79
N HIS A 129 -0.31 -2.85 -34.79
CA HIS A 129 -1.38 -2.55 -35.74
C HIS A 129 -1.96 -1.14 -35.61
N LEU A 130 -1.61 -0.42 -34.54
CA LEU A 130 -2.08 0.94 -34.23
C LEU A 130 -1.07 2.02 -34.62
N LEU A 131 0.16 1.70 -35.01
CA LEU A 131 1.26 2.66 -35.17
C LEU A 131 0.93 3.80 -36.13
N GLY A 132 0.13 3.56 -37.16
CA GLY A 132 -0.32 4.58 -38.13
C GLY A 132 -1.54 5.39 -37.70
N ARG A 133 -2.24 4.98 -36.63
CA ARG A 133 -3.47 5.65 -36.19
C ARG A 133 -3.17 6.93 -35.38
N LYS A 134 -4.18 7.82 -35.31
CA LYS A 134 -4.15 8.99 -34.42
C LYS A 134 -4.93 8.71 -33.12
N PRO A 135 -4.62 9.40 -32.02
CA PRO A 135 -5.24 9.18 -30.69
C PRO A 135 -6.76 9.16 -30.67
N ARG A 136 -7.44 9.96 -31.52
CA ARG A 136 -8.91 9.99 -31.64
C ARG A 136 -9.54 8.69 -32.15
N GLN A 137 -8.72 7.81 -32.74
CA GLN A 137 -9.13 6.52 -33.31
C GLN A 137 -8.87 5.36 -32.34
N LEU A 138 -8.45 5.66 -31.10
CA LEU A 138 -8.06 4.70 -30.10
C LEU A 138 -9.07 4.64 -28.96
N SER A 139 -9.28 3.44 -28.43
CA SER A 139 -9.97 3.21 -27.14
C SER A 139 -9.15 3.76 -25.96
N GLY A 140 -9.76 3.81 -24.76
CA GLY A 140 -9.07 4.22 -23.54
C GLY A 140 -7.86 3.35 -23.22
N GLY A 141 -8.02 2.03 -23.26
CA GLY A 141 -6.93 1.09 -23.01
C GLY A 141 -5.82 1.15 -24.06
N GLU A 142 -6.16 1.36 -25.35
CA GLU A 142 -5.15 1.56 -26.41
C GLU A 142 -4.35 2.84 -26.19
N ARG A 143 -5.01 3.95 -25.81
CA ARG A 143 -4.32 5.20 -25.43
C ARG A 143 -3.34 5.00 -24.29
N GLN A 144 -3.75 4.28 -23.25
CA GLN A 144 -2.87 3.98 -22.13
C GLN A 144 -1.63 3.17 -22.58
N ARG A 145 -1.80 2.10 -23.37
CA ARG A 145 -0.68 1.33 -23.89
C ARG A 145 0.28 2.17 -24.71
N VAL A 146 -0.23 3.13 -25.49
CA VAL A 146 0.62 4.10 -26.19
C VAL A 146 1.40 4.99 -25.22
N ALA A 147 0.79 5.44 -24.10
CA ALA A 147 1.49 6.23 -23.08
C ALA A 147 2.57 5.41 -22.37
N LEU A 148 2.30 4.15 -22.03
CA LEU A 148 3.28 3.22 -21.46
C LEU A 148 4.42 2.93 -22.45
N ALA A 149 4.11 2.68 -23.72
CA ALA A 149 5.10 2.49 -24.78
C ALA A 149 6.00 3.73 -24.94
N ARG A 150 5.44 4.94 -24.85
CA ARG A 150 6.20 6.19 -24.86
C ARG A 150 7.15 6.33 -23.66
N ALA A 151 6.76 5.83 -22.49
CA ALA A 151 7.65 5.78 -21.32
C ALA A 151 8.75 4.71 -21.50
N LEU A 152 8.39 3.53 -22.02
CA LEU A 152 9.32 2.40 -22.22
C LEU A 152 10.50 2.71 -23.11
N VAL A 153 10.28 3.45 -24.21
CA VAL A 153 11.37 3.74 -25.17
C VAL A 153 12.48 4.62 -24.60
N ARG A 154 12.21 5.26 -23.44
CA ARG A 154 13.19 6.09 -22.73
C ARG A 154 13.98 5.24 -21.74
N ASP A 155 15.27 5.55 -21.58
CA ASP A 155 16.09 5.06 -20.49
C ASP A 155 16.09 6.16 -19.41
N ALA A 156 15.09 6.13 -18.53
CA ALA A 156 14.92 7.09 -17.45
C ALA A 156 15.59 6.58 -16.16
N ALA A 157 16.04 7.52 -15.32
CA ALA A 157 16.54 7.20 -13.98
C ALA A 157 15.42 6.93 -12.98
N LEU A 158 14.21 7.46 -13.27
CA LEU A 158 13.01 7.30 -12.44
C LEU A 158 11.78 7.27 -13.33
N TYR A 159 10.88 6.32 -13.08
CA TYR A 159 9.57 6.24 -13.72
C TYR A 159 8.50 6.74 -12.76
N LEU A 160 7.62 7.60 -13.26
CA LEU A 160 6.55 8.23 -12.49
C LEU A 160 5.21 7.92 -13.14
N TYR A 161 4.23 7.47 -12.33
CA TYR A 161 2.88 7.12 -12.77
C TYR A 161 1.87 7.91 -11.94
N ASP A 162 1.13 8.83 -12.58
CA ASP A 162 0.10 9.65 -11.92
C ASP A 162 -1.28 9.09 -12.25
N GLU A 163 -1.83 8.27 -11.37
CA GLU A 163 -3.14 7.60 -11.48
C GLU A 163 -3.39 6.99 -12.87
N PRO A 164 -2.47 6.19 -13.44
CA PRO A 164 -2.54 5.80 -14.84
C PRO A 164 -3.72 4.88 -15.18
N LEU A 165 -4.39 4.28 -14.19
CA LEU A 165 -5.48 3.32 -14.38
C LEU A 165 -6.87 3.89 -14.05
N ALA A 166 -6.96 5.15 -13.60
CA ALA A 166 -8.21 5.75 -13.10
C ALA A 166 -9.33 5.76 -14.15
N ASN A 167 -8.99 5.91 -15.43
CA ASN A 167 -9.95 6.06 -16.53
C ASN A 167 -10.28 4.75 -17.28
N LEU A 168 -9.97 3.58 -16.67
CA LEU A 168 -10.20 2.28 -17.28
C LEU A 168 -11.31 1.50 -16.58
N ASP A 169 -12.01 0.68 -17.36
CA ASP A 169 -12.91 -0.35 -16.81
C ASP A 169 -12.11 -1.46 -16.08
N ALA A 170 -12.81 -2.30 -15.31
CA ALA A 170 -12.19 -3.30 -14.44
C ALA A 170 -11.33 -4.33 -15.22
N GLN A 171 -11.77 -4.75 -16.43
CA GLN A 171 -11.05 -5.74 -17.23
C GLN A 171 -9.75 -5.16 -17.80
N LEU A 172 -9.84 -3.97 -18.37
CA LEU A 172 -8.66 -3.26 -18.91
C LEU A 172 -7.68 -2.87 -17.80
N ARG A 173 -8.18 -2.54 -16.60
CA ARG A 173 -7.34 -2.22 -15.45
C ARG A 173 -6.45 -3.38 -15.00
N HIS A 174 -6.98 -4.61 -15.03
CA HIS A 174 -6.16 -5.81 -14.71
C HIS A 174 -5.00 -5.97 -15.70
N GLN A 175 -5.29 -5.92 -17.00
CA GLN A 175 -4.26 -6.04 -18.04
C GLN A 175 -3.21 -4.92 -17.96
N ALA A 176 -3.65 -3.71 -17.68
CA ALA A 176 -2.76 -2.56 -17.57
C ALA A 176 -1.83 -2.62 -16.36
N ARG A 177 -2.25 -3.23 -15.24
CA ARG A 177 -1.37 -3.54 -14.11
C ARG A 177 -0.24 -4.48 -14.52
N GLU A 178 -0.56 -5.55 -15.25
CA GLU A 178 0.46 -6.49 -15.77
C GLU A 178 1.43 -5.78 -16.73
N ASP A 179 0.93 -4.90 -17.60
CA ASP A 179 1.74 -4.12 -18.53
C ASP A 179 2.73 -3.20 -17.77
N ILE A 180 2.29 -2.55 -16.67
CA ILE A 180 3.14 -1.71 -15.82
C ILE A 180 4.21 -2.54 -15.10
N LEU A 181 3.85 -3.67 -14.50
CA LEU A 181 4.81 -4.57 -13.85
C LEU A 181 5.85 -5.11 -14.85
N THR A 182 5.41 -5.44 -16.07
CA THR A 182 6.30 -5.89 -17.14
C THR A 182 7.30 -4.81 -17.53
N LEU A 183 6.82 -3.57 -17.70
CA LEU A 183 7.68 -2.41 -17.96
C LEU A 183 8.69 -2.20 -16.84
N HIS A 184 8.22 -2.22 -15.59
CA HIS A 184 9.07 -2.02 -14.41
C HIS A 184 10.18 -3.07 -14.32
N ARG A 185 9.84 -4.36 -14.45
CA ARG A 185 10.81 -5.47 -14.44
C ARG A 185 11.85 -5.36 -15.56
N GLN A 186 11.44 -4.95 -16.76
CA GLN A 186 12.38 -4.78 -17.89
C GLN A 186 13.34 -3.62 -17.66
N LYS A 187 12.89 -2.56 -17.00
CA LYS A 187 13.72 -1.37 -16.79
C LYS A 187 14.62 -1.49 -15.58
N GLY A 188 14.19 -2.18 -14.51
CA GLY A 188 14.96 -2.35 -13.27
C GLY A 188 15.36 -1.04 -12.63
N GLN A 189 14.61 0.05 -12.90
CA GLN A 189 14.85 1.37 -12.34
C GLN A 189 13.77 1.68 -11.30
N PRO A 190 14.03 2.54 -10.30
CA PRO A 190 13.02 2.94 -9.35
C PRO A 190 11.81 3.55 -10.05
N ALA A 191 10.63 3.27 -9.50
CA ALA A 191 9.38 3.82 -9.98
C ALA A 191 8.52 4.33 -8.83
N VAL A 192 7.83 5.45 -9.04
CA VAL A 192 6.83 5.99 -8.11
C VAL A 192 5.46 5.93 -8.78
N TYR A 193 4.55 5.25 -8.15
CA TYR A 193 3.18 5.07 -8.60
C TYR A 193 2.22 5.77 -7.64
N VAL A 194 1.40 6.66 -8.16
CA VAL A 194 0.37 7.37 -7.39
C VAL A 194 -0.99 6.78 -7.71
N THR A 195 -1.76 6.45 -6.69
CA THR A 195 -3.15 6.00 -6.82
C THR A 195 -3.98 6.40 -5.58
N HIS A 196 -5.29 6.41 -5.73
CA HIS A 196 -6.24 6.41 -4.63
C HIS A 196 -6.87 5.03 -4.41
N ASP A 197 -6.61 4.06 -5.29
CA ASP A 197 -7.12 2.69 -5.22
C ASP A 197 -6.18 1.81 -4.40
N GLN A 198 -6.70 1.30 -3.27
CA GLN A 198 -5.96 0.44 -2.35
C GLN A 198 -5.59 -0.90 -2.99
N ALA A 199 -6.51 -1.46 -3.82
CA ALA A 199 -6.26 -2.74 -4.48
C ALA A 199 -5.12 -2.64 -5.51
N GLU A 200 -5.00 -1.48 -6.18
CA GLU A 200 -3.85 -1.19 -7.04
C GLU A 200 -2.56 -1.09 -6.23
N ALA A 201 -2.58 -0.34 -5.12
CA ALA A 201 -1.43 -0.17 -4.26
C ALA A 201 -0.92 -1.51 -3.73
N MET A 202 -1.83 -2.34 -3.20
CA MET A 202 -1.51 -3.68 -2.66
C MET A 202 -1.00 -4.67 -3.72
N ALA A 203 -1.47 -4.53 -4.99
CA ALA A 203 -1.10 -5.44 -6.06
C ALA A 203 0.22 -5.07 -6.77
N LEU A 204 0.61 -3.80 -6.74
CA LEU A 204 1.74 -3.28 -7.51
C LEU A 204 2.97 -2.98 -6.66
N GLY A 205 2.77 -2.44 -5.44
CA GLY A 205 3.84 -1.86 -4.65
C GLY A 205 4.73 -2.89 -3.96
N ASP A 206 6.05 -2.75 -4.13
CA ASP A 206 7.01 -3.41 -3.25
C ASP A 206 6.90 -2.83 -1.83
N ARG A 207 6.83 -1.48 -1.76
CA ARG A 207 6.45 -0.73 -0.56
C ARG A 207 5.43 0.34 -0.90
N ILE A 208 4.58 0.60 0.09
CA ILE A 208 3.45 1.52 -0.02
C ILE A 208 3.58 2.59 1.06
N ALA A 209 3.48 3.87 0.69
CA ALA A 209 3.37 4.99 1.60
C ALA A 209 1.93 5.50 1.66
N VAL A 210 1.34 5.48 2.83
CA VAL A 210 0.01 6.05 3.08
C VAL A 210 0.17 7.51 3.47
N MET A 211 -0.49 8.39 2.72
CA MET A 211 -0.47 9.84 2.94
C MET A 211 -1.83 10.37 3.40
N ARG A 212 -1.81 11.33 4.31
CA ARG A 212 -3.00 12.10 4.74
C ARG A 212 -2.61 13.55 5.01
N ASP A 213 -3.39 14.49 4.49
CA ASP A 213 -3.25 15.93 4.76
C ASP A 213 -1.81 16.47 4.58
N GLY A 214 -1.14 16.04 3.51
CA GLY A 214 0.23 16.42 3.20
C GLY A 214 1.32 15.66 3.94
N LYS A 215 0.96 14.81 4.89
CA LYS A 215 1.90 14.08 5.76
C LYS A 215 1.93 12.59 5.46
N LEU A 216 3.10 12.01 5.65
CA LEU A 216 3.28 10.56 5.65
C LEU A 216 2.71 9.96 6.93
N GLN A 217 1.87 8.93 6.79
CA GLN A 217 1.30 8.21 7.93
C GLN A 217 2.10 6.94 8.22
N GLN A 218 2.35 6.12 7.22
CA GLN A 218 3.08 4.86 7.35
C GLN A 218 3.68 4.46 6.01
N VAL A 219 4.83 3.76 6.07
CA VAL A 219 5.44 3.07 4.93
C VAL A 219 5.65 1.61 5.32
N GLY A 220 5.29 0.70 4.43
CA GLY A 220 5.50 -0.74 4.64
C GLY A 220 5.10 -1.56 3.42
N SER A 221 5.25 -2.87 3.51
CA SER A 221 4.60 -3.78 2.55
C SER A 221 3.09 -3.68 2.69
N GLY A 222 2.34 -4.12 1.67
CA GLY A 222 0.88 -4.15 1.77
C GLY A 222 0.39 -4.95 2.99
N LEU A 223 1.05 -6.05 3.29
CA LEU A 223 0.72 -6.89 4.44
C LEU A 223 0.99 -6.17 5.78
N ASP A 224 2.12 -5.46 5.90
CA ASP A 224 2.43 -4.69 7.11
C ASP A 224 1.38 -3.60 7.38
N LEU A 225 0.99 -2.86 6.33
CA LEU A 225 -0.03 -1.83 6.46
C LEU A 225 -1.40 -2.38 6.88
N TYR A 226 -1.72 -3.60 6.43
CA TYR A 226 -2.98 -4.27 6.74
C TYR A 226 -2.99 -4.89 8.13
N GLU A 227 -1.94 -5.63 8.49
CA GLU A 227 -1.86 -6.36 9.77
C GLU A 227 -1.34 -5.49 10.92
N ARG A 228 -0.53 -4.45 10.64
CA ARG A 228 0.12 -3.59 11.62
C ARG A 228 -0.03 -2.11 11.30
N PRO A 229 -1.26 -1.62 11.18
CA PRO A 229 -1.48 -0.20 10.93
C PRO A 229 -0.98 0.63 12.11
N CYS A 230 -0.12 1.63 11.87
CA CYS A 230 0.44 2.47 12.94
C CYS A 230 -0.62 3.33 13.65
N ASN A 231 -1.74 3.58 13.01
CA ASN A 231 -2.84 4.35 13.57
C ASN A 231 -4.20 3.93 12.98
N GLN A 232 -5.26 4.43 13.58
CA GLN A 232 -6.64 4.18 13.20
C GLN A 232 -6.95 4.61 11.77
N PHE A 233 -6.32 5.70 11.28
CA PHE A 233 -6.52 6.14 9.91
C PHE A 233 -5.98 5.13 8.90
N VAL A 234 -4.76 4.62 9.10
CA VAL A 234 -4.19 3.59 8.22
C VAL A 234 -5.02 2.32 8.27
N ALA A 235 -5.46 1.89 9.48
CA ALA A 235 -6.32 0.73 9.66
C ALA A 235 -7.64 0.83 8.88
N PHE A 236 -8.27 2.01 8.89
CA PHE A 236 -9.51 2.28 8.17
C PHE A 236 -9.28 2.43 6.67
N PHE A 237 -8.22 3.15 6.29
CA PHE A 237 -7.92 3.44 4.89
C PHE A 237 -7.45 2.19 4.14
N ILE A 238 -6.71 1.29 4.77
CA ILE A 238 -6.22 0.04 4.17
C ILE A 238 -7.18 -1.11 4.47
N GLY A 239 -7.99 -1.47 3.49
CA GLY A 239 -9.01 -2.52 3.54
C GLY A 239 -10.32 -2.08 2.90
N SER A 240 -10.98 -2.98 2.18
CA SER A 240 -12.28 -2.74 1.55
C SER A 240 -13.20 -3.96 1.73
N PRO A 241 -14.18 -3.86 2.64
CA PRO A 241 -14.56 -2.73 3.51
C PRO A 241 -13.47 -2.38 4.53
N GLY A 242 -13.51 -1.13 5.06
CA GLY A 242 -12.61 -0.68 6.12
C GLY A 242 -12.81 -1.44 7.43
N ILE A 243 -11.88 -1.25 8.37
CA ILE A 243 -11.96 -1.85 9.72
C ILE A 243 -13.18 -1.30 10.48
N ASN A 244 -13.88 -2.16 11.21
CA ASN A 244 -14.91 -1.75 12.17
C ASN A 244 -14.25 -1.15 13.40
N LEU A 245 -14.77 -0.03 13.90
CA LEU A 245 -14.26 0.65 15.09
C LEU A 245 -15.37 0.76 16.14
N PHE A 246 -15.09 0.28 17.37
CA PHE A 246 -15.98 0.34 18.51
C PHE A 246 -15.26 1.00 19.68
N GLU A 247 -15.89 1.98 20.33
CA GLU A 247 -15.39 2.51 21.59
C GLU A 247 -15.67 1.51 22.71
N VAL A 248 -14.62 1.04 23.37
CA VAL A 248 -14.68 0.05 24.44
C VAL A 248 -13.98 0.56 25.68
N GLU A 249 -14.38 0.08 26.85
CA GLU A 249 -13.70 0.32 28.12
C GLU A 249 -13.03 -0.96 28.60
N VAL A 250 -11.81 -0.85 29.14
CA VAL A 250 -11.06 -2.01 29.65
C VAL A 250 -11.43 -2.26 31.11
N HIS A 251 -12.04 -3.40 31.40
CA HIS A 251 -12.43 -3.80 32.74
C HIS A 251 -11.71 -5.07 33.20
N PRO A 252 -11.43 -5.21 34.52
CA PRO A 252 -11.03 -6.50 35.08
C PRO A 252 -12.19 -7.50 34.98
N ASP A 253 -11.87 -8.76 34.72
CA ASP A 253 -12.81 -9.88 34.73
C ASP A 253 -12.84 -10.57 36.11
N GLN A 254 -13.91 -11.30 36.38
CA GLN A 254 -14.07 -12.06 37.63
C GLN A 254 -13.01 -13.17 37.78
N ASP A 255 -12.53 -13.72 36.67
CA ASP A 255 -11.52 -14.78 36.62
C ASP A 255 -10.07 -14.26 36.64
N GLY A 256 -9.87 -12.95 36.95
CA GLY A 256 -8.55 -12.33 37.01
C GLY A 256 -7.99 -11.87 35.68
N GLY A 257 -8.73 -12.03 34.56
CA GLY A 257 -8.41 -11.53 33.25
C GLY A 257 -8.90 -10.10 33.01
N LEU A 258 -8.85 -9.68 31.73
CA LEU A 258 -9.37 -8.39 31.27
C LEU A 258 -10.47 -8.58 30.23
N ARG A 259 -11.43 -7.65 30.20
CA ARG A 259 -12.50 -7.60 29.19
C ARG A 259 -12.56 -6.23 28.53
N LEU A 260 -12.91 -6.22 27.25
CA LEU A 260 -13.27 -5.05 26.46
C LEU A 260 -14.80 -4.93 26.52
N VAL A 261 -15.29 -3.88 27.15
CA VAL A 261 -16.72 -3.66 27.41
C VAL A 261 -17.26 -2.57 26.50
N HIS A 262 -18.26 -2.93 25.70
CA HIS A 262 -19.09 -2.03 24.88
C HIS A 262 -20.56 -2.17 25.35
N PRO A 263 -21.43 -1.16 25.19
CA PRO A 263 -22.84 -1.30 25.58
C PRO A 263 -23.54 -2.53 24.98
N ALA A 264 -23.19 -2.93 23.74
CA ALA A 264 -23.80 -4.05 23.04
C ALA A 264 -23.08 -5.41 23.23
N PHE A 265 -21.84 -5.44 23.74
CA PHE A 265 -21.08 -6.68 23.88
C PHE A 265 -19.95 -6.59 24.91
N ARG A 266 -19.44 -7.75 25.31
CA ARG A 266 -18.27 -7.88 26.19
C ARG A 266 -17.37 -8.96 25.64
N LEU A 267 -16.12 -8.61 25.35
CA LEU A 267 -15.14 -9.53 24.73
C LEU A 267 -13.98 -9.76 25.71
N PRO A 268 -13.56 -11.01 25.95
CA PRO A 268 -12.38 -11.28 26.77
C PRO A 268 -11.12 -10.85 26.01
N VAL A 269 -10.14 -10.32 26.73
CA VAL A 269 -8.80 -10.07 26.20
C VAL A 269 -8.01 -11.38 26.21
N PRO A 270 -7.51 -11.87 25.07
CA PRO A 270 -6.66 -13.06 25.03
C PRO A 270 -5.47 -12.98 25.99
N GLU A 271 -5.08 -14.11 26.57
CA GLU A 271 -4.01 -14.19 27.58
C GLU A 271 -2.71 -13.53 27.10
N GLU A 272 -2.35 -13.76 25.83
CA GLU A 272 -1.18 -13.17 25.18
C GLU A 272 -1.19 -11.64 25.10
N PHE A 273 -2.36 -11.01 25.21
CA PHE A 273 -2.51 -9.54 25.13
C PHE A 273 -2.71 -8.88 26.48
N GLN A 274 -3.00 -9.64 27.54
CA GLN A 274 -3.36 -9.08 28.85
C GLN A 274 -2.30 -8.15 29.42
N ALA A 275 -1.02 -8.54 29.38
CA ALA A 275 0.08 -7.72 29.89
C ALA A 275 0.20 -6.36 29.15
N ARG A 276 -0.16 -6.32 27.87
CA ARG A 276 -0.13 -5.10 27.04
C ARG A 276 -1.36 -4.22 27.26
N VAL A 277 -2.49 -4.82 27.58
CA VAL A 277 -3.77 -4.12 27.77
C VAL A 277 -3.94 -3.66 29.22
N ALA A 278 -3.32 -4.33 30.19
CA ALA A 278 -3.44 -4.03 31.62
C ALA A 278 -3.17 -2.55 32.00
N PRO A 279 -2.20 -1.83 31.40
CA PRO A 279 -1.98 -0.41 31.69
C PRO A 279 -3.16 0.51 31.33
N TYR A 280 -4.12 0.02 30.55
CA TYR A 280 -5.30 0.76 30.09
C TYR A 280 -6.58 0.42 30.87
N THR A 281 -6.48 -0.34 31.95
CA THR A 281 -7.65 -0.67 32.81
C THR A 281 -8.37 0.60 33.28
N GLY A 282 -9.68 0.65 33.08
CA GLY A 282 -10.54 1.79 33.37
C GLY A 282 -10.46 2.91 32.31
N ARG A 283 -9.74 2.71 31.20
CA ARG A 283 -9.67 3.67 30.11
C ARG A 283 -10.53 3.24 28.93
N ARG A 284 -10.96 4.23 28.15
CA ARG A 284 -11.61 4.00 26.84
C ARG A 284 -10.55 3.82 25.76
N LEU A 285 -10.80 2.87 24.88
CA LEU A 285 -9.99 2.56 23.72
C LEU A 285 -10.88 2.38 22.48
N ASN A 286 -10.33 2.53 21.30
CA ASN A 286 -11.01 2.15 20.05
C ASN A 286 -10.59 0.73 19.66
N LEU A 287 -11.54 -0.21 19.72
CA LEU A 287 -11.39 -1.58 19.27
C LEU A 287 -11.60 -1.65 17.76
N GLY A 288 -10.60 -2.13 17.02
CA GLY A 288 -10.65 -2.37 15.59
C GLY A 288 -10.86 -3.87 15.30
N ILE A 289 -11.86 -4.20 14.48
CA ILE A 289 -12.13 -5.57 14.01
C ILE A 289 -12.27 -5.54 12.49
N ARG A 290 -11.43 -6.29 11.77
CA ARG A 290 -11.56 -6.43 10.31
C ARG A 290 -12.85 -7.17 9.95
N PRO A 291 -13.55 -6.81 8.87
CA PRO A 291 -14.81 -7.43 8.46
C PRO A 291 -14.75 -8.96 8.30
N GLU A 292 -13.64 -9.50 7.80
CA GLU A 292 -13.41 -10.94 7.63
C GLU A 292 -13.11 -11.68 8.92
N HIS A 293 -12.78 -10.97 10.00
CA HIS A 293 -12.58 -11.54 11.34
C HIS A 293 -13.88 -11.66 12.16
N LEU A 294 -15.00 -11.33 11.52
CA LEU A 294 -16.36 -11.54 12.01
C LEU A 294 -17.01 -12.66 11.22
N GLN A 295 -17.23 -13.83 11.84
CA GLN A 295 -17.80 -15.00 11.16
C GLN A 295 -18.96 -15.60 11.95
N PRO A 296 -19.96 -16.23 11.30
CA PRO A 296 -20.98 -17.00 12.00
C PRO A 296 -20.29 -18.06 12.88
N PRO A 297 -20.68 -18.25 14.16
CA PRO A 297 -20.00 -19.14 15.10
C PRO A 297 -19.77 -20.56 14.58
N LYS A 298 -20.76 -21.11 13.84
CA LYS A 298 -20.68 -22.46 13.23
C LYS A 298 -19.71 -22.56 12.05
N ARG A 299 -19.21 -21.46 11.52
CA ARG A 299 -18.36 -21.38 10.31
C ARG A 299 -17.03 -20.66 10.54
N ALA A 300 -16.78 -20.26 11.76
CA ALA A 300 -15.51 -19.64 12.14
C ALA A 300 -14.38 -20.68 11.99
N ASP A 301 -13.26 -20.24 11.42
CA ASP A 301 -12.02 -21.02 11.27
C ASP A 301 -11.04 -20.76 12.43
N PHE A 302 -11.53 -20.18 13.52
CA PHE A 302 -10.83 -19.86 14.77
C PHE A 302 -11.64 -20.31 15.98
N ALA A 303 -11.00 -20.34 17.16
CA ALA A 303 -11.66 -20.74 18.42
C ALA A 303 -12.79 -19.77 18.77
N VAL A 304 -13.97 -20.33 19.07
CA VAL A 304 -15.18 -19.58 19.44
C VAL A 304 -15.59 -19.96 20.85
N SER A 305 -15.84 -18.95 21.69
CA SER A 305 -16.52 -19.08 22.99
C SER A 305 -17.82 -18.27 22.97
N GLU A 306 -18.71 -18.53 23.91
CA GLU A 306 -19.95 -17.72 24.04
C GLU A 306 -19.64 -16.25 24.23
N ASP A 307 -18.58 -15.94 24.98
CA ASP A 307 -18.11 -14.57 25.28
C ASP A 307 -17.33 -13.92 24.12
N SER A 308 -17.03 -14.64 23.04
CA SER A 308 -16.33 -14.12 21.87
C SER A 308 -17.26 -13.72 20.73
N THR A 309 -18.52 -13.39 21.02
CA THR A 309 -19.55 -13.08 20.01
C THR A 309 -20.11 -11.66 20.15
N ILE A 310 -20.35 -11.05 18.99
CA ILE A 310 -21.12 -9.80 18.86
C ILE A 310 -22.43 -10.13 18.17
N ARG A 311 -23.55 -9.57 18.65
CA ARG A 311 -24.84 -9.67 17.96
C ARG A 311 -25.10 -8.42 17.16
N GLY A 312 -25.63 -8.59 15.95
CA GLY A 312 -25.99 -7.47 15.08
C GLY A 312 -27.28 -7.72 14.32
N LEU A 313 -28.04 -6.65 14.10
CA LEU A 313 -29.20 -6.62 13.22
C LEU A 313 -28.74 -6.50 11.77
N VAL A 314 -29.16 -7.41 10.92
CA VAL A 314 -28.78 -7.40 9.49
C VAL A 314 -29.59 -6.36 8.73
N ASN A 315 -28.92 -5.33 8.22
CA ASN A 315 -29.54 -4.23 7.47
C ASN A 315 -29.46 -4.45 5.97
N VAL A 316 -28.27 -4.87 5.45
CA VAL A 316 -28.04 -5.08 4.01
C VAL A 316 -27.19 -6.33 3.80
N ILE A 317 -27.47 -7.08 2.76
CA ILE A 317 -26.66 -8.22 2.30
C ILE A 317 -26.25 -7.97 0.86
N GLU A 318 -24.95 -7.79 0.60
CA GLU A 318 -24.38 -7.66 -0.73
C GLU A 318 -23.70 -8.97 -1.15
N PRO A 319 -24.25 -9.70 -2.13
CA PRO A 319 -23.61 -10.90 -2.63
C PRO A 319 -22.26 -10.58 -3.30
N THR A 320 -21.25 -11.40 -3.01
CA THR A 320 -19.95 -11.37 -3.68
C THR A 320 -19.68 -12.70 -4.38
N VAL A 321 -18.63 -12.78 -5.19
CA VAL A 321 -18.27 -14.03 -5.88
C VAL A 321 -17.95 -15.14 -4.88
N SER A 322 -17.27 -14.81 -3.78
CA SER A 322 -16.76 -15.78 -2.76
C SER A 322 -17.63 -15.88 -1.51
N GLY A 323 -18.76 -15.11 -1.43
CA GLY A 323 -19.60 -15.10 -0.22
C GLY A 323 -20.58 -13.95 -0.20
N CYS A 324 -20.57 -13.14 0.84
CA CYS A 324 -21.33 -11.88 0.92
C CYS A 324 -20.68 -10.90 1.90
N THR A 325 -20.90 -9.62 1.64
CA THR A 325 -20.69 -8.54 2.61
C THR A 325 -22.01 -8.25 3.30
N VAL A 326 -22.01 -8.22 4.62
CA VAL A 326 -23.21 -7.96 5.44
C VAL A 326 -23.01 -6.70 6.23
N TYR A 327 -23.92 -5.75 6.09
CA TYR A 327 -23.96 -4.53 6.88
C TYR A 327 -24.93 -4.72 8.02
N LEU A 328 -24.46 -4.48 9.23
CA LEU A 328 -25.19 -4.72 10.46
C LEU A 328 -25.18 -3.48 11.34
N SER A 329 -26.12 -3.40 12.29
CA SER A 329 -26.06 -2.45 13.39
C SER A 329 -26.07 -3.16 14.74
N THR A 330 -25.38 -2.57 15.72
CA THR A 330 -25.40 -3.06 17.11
C THR A 330 -26.78 -2.92 17.75
N LEU A 331 -27.02 -3.73 18.78
CA LEU A 331 -28.30 -3.81 19.50
C LEU A 331 -28.24 -2.93 20.77
N GLU A 332 -28.15 -1.64 20.61
CA GLU A 332 -28.11 -0.68 21.70
C GLU A 332 -29.00 0.53 21.41
N PRO A 333 -29.30 1.39 22.40
CA PRO A 333 -30.16 2.57 22.20
C PRO A 333 -29.61 3.54 21.14
N THR A 334 -28.29 3.54 20.89
CA THR A 334 -27.63 4.30 19.82
C THR A 334 -26.88 3.32 18.92
N PRO A 335 -27.58 2.67 17.95
CA PRO A 335 -26.96 1.65 17.11
C PRO A 335 -25.77 2.18 16.35
N ARG A 336 -24.71 1.36 16.24
CA ARG A 336 -23.56 1.63 15.40
C ARG A 336 -23.50 0.63 14.27
N ASP A 337 -23.25 1.13 13.06
CA ASP A 337 -23.09 0.30 11.88
C ASP A 337 -21.71 -0.36 11.88
N PHE A 338 -21.69 -1.63 11.48
CA PHE A 338 -20.49 -2.40 11.26
C PHE A 338 -20.67 -3.39 10.12
N VAL A 339 -19.58 -3.94 9.62
CA VAL A 339 -19.57 -4.76 8.41
C VAL A 339 -18.89 -6.10 8.69
N ALA A 340 -19.46 -7.19 8.18
CA ALA A 340 -18.85 -8.51 8.18
C ALA A 340 -18.70 -9.01 6.74
N THR A 341 -17.55 -9.61 6.41
CA THR A 341 -17.31 -10.29 5.13
C THR A 341 -17.33 -11.79 5.35
N LEU A 342 -18.38 -12.43 4.88
CA LEU A 342 -18.63 -13.87 5.10
C LEU A 342 -18.20 -14.68 3.90
N LYS A 343 -17.47 -15.79 4.13
CA LYS A 343 -17.07 -16.77 3.11
C LYS A 343 -18.23 -17.58 2.52
N ALA A 344 -19.45 -17.39 3.01
CA ALA A 344 -20.65 -18.06 2.56
C ALA A 344 -21.79 -17.08 2.32
N ARG A 345 -22.66 -17.39 1.37
CA ARG A 345 -23.85 -16.57 1.12
C ARG A 345 -24.83 -16.67 2.28
N LEU A 346 -25.30 -15.52 2.72
CA LEU A 346 -26.38 -15.42 3.69
C LEU A 346 -27.70 -15.25 2.91
N PRO A 347 -28.74 -16.09 3.15
CA PRO A 347 -30.04 -15.92 2.50
C PRO A 347 -30.69 -14.58 2.84
N GLY A 348 -31.45 -14.00 1.91
CA GLY A 348 -32.17 -12.73 2.12
C GLY A 348 -33.18 -12.77 3.28
N SER A 349 -33.61 -13.98 3.70
CA SER A 349 -34.46 -14.16 4.89
C SER A 349 -33.84 -13.74 6.21
N TYR A 350 -32.55 -13.42 6.21
CA TYR A 350 -31.84 -12.87 7.38
C TYR A 350 -31.94 -11.34 7.49
N LEU A 351 -32.42 -10.63 6.47
CA LEU A 351 -32.69 -9.19 6.56
C LEU A 351 -33.67 -8.89 7.71
N GLY A 352 -33.33 -7.89 8.50
CA GLY A 352 -34.09 -7.50 9.68
C GLY A 352 -34.01 -8.50 10.84
N ARG A 353 -33.11 -9.50 10.77
CA ARG A 353 -32.90 -10.46 11.87
C ARG A 353 -31.60 -10.18 12.60
N GLU A 354 -31.62 -10.49 13.88
CA GLU A 354 -30.43 -10.53 14.72
C GLU A 354 -29.63 -11.79 14.42
N VAL A 355 -28.31 -11.63 14.25
CA VAL A 355 -27.36 -12.74 14.02
C VAL A 355 -26.18 -12.62 14.97
N PRO A 356 -25.71 -13.74 15.55
CA PRO A 356 -24.45 -13.78 16.28
C PRO A 356 -23.27 -13.89 15.31
N LEU A 357 -22.21 -13.12 15.57
CA LEU A 357 -20.94 -13.19 14.85
C LEU A 357 -19.81 -13.41 15.84
N ALA A 358 -19.07 -14.48 15.70
CA ALA A 358 -17.87 -14.73 16.47
C ALA A 358 -16.75 -13.78 16.01
N VAL A 359 -16.01 -13.27 16.95
CA VAL A 359 -14.87 -12.38 16.75
C VAL A 359 -13.58 -13.18 16.86
N ASN A 360 -12.68 -13.04 15.88
CA ASN A 360 -11.32 -13.54 16.01
C ASN A 360 -10.51 -12.62 16.93
N LEU A 361 -10.54 -12.93 18.22
CA LEU A 361 -9.91 -12.11 19.27
C LEU A 361 -8.38 -12.00 19.11
N ARG A 362 -7.74 -12.93 18.40
CA ARG A 362 -6.30 -12.86 18.11
C ARG A 362 -5.95 -11.89 16.98
N LYS A 363 -6.95 -11.39 16.26
CA LYS A 363 -6.80 -10.49 15.11
C LYS A 363 -7.44 -9.10 15.35
N ILE A 364 -7.64 -8.73 16.61
CA ILE A 364 -8.14 -7.41 16.97
C ILE A 364 -7.00 -6.38 17.00
N HIS A 365 -7.38 -5.11 16.87
CA HIS A 365 -6.49 -3.97 17.05
C HIS A 365 -7.04 -3.07 18.14
N LEU A 366 -6.17 -2.42 18.90
CA LEU A 366 -6.57 -1.39 19.86
C LEU A 366 -5.84 -0.09 19.52
N PHE A 367 -6.59 1.01 19.55
CA PHE A 367 -6.07 2.34 19.26
C PHE A 367 -6.41 3.28 20.42
N ASP A 368 -5.53 4.23 20.65
CA ASP A 368 -5.78 5.35 21.55
C ASP A 368 -6.90 6.23 20.96
N PRO A 369 -7.93 6.60 21.72
CA PRO A 369 -9.02 7.42 21.21
C PRO A 369 -8.63 8.89 20.96
N GLU A 370 -7.57 9.41 21.61
CA GLU A 370 -7.16 10.82 21.53
C GLU A 370 -6.35 11.11 20.27
N ASP A 371 -5.32 10.30 20.00
CA ASP A 371 -4.41 10.52 18.87
C ASP A 371 -4.55 9.46 17.76
N GLY A 372 -5.33 8.41 18.00
CA GLY A 372 -5.58 7.32 17.06
C GLY A 372 -4.38 6.37 16.89
N GLN A 373 -3.31 6.49 17.69
CA GLN A 373 -2.15 5.62 17.59
C GLN A 373 -2.48 4.18 17.98
N ALA A 374 -1.83 3.24 17.34
CA ALA A 374 -2.02 1.84 17.64
C ALA A 374 -1.32 1.44 18.95
N LEU A 375 -2.06 0.77 19.82
CA LEU A 375 -1.61 0.25 21.10
C LEU A 375 -1.37 -1.26 21.04
N LEU A 376 -2.16 -1.96 20.22
CA LEU A 376 -2.12 -3.40 20.04
C LEU A 376 -2.44 -3.79 18.60
N HIS A 377 -1.69 -4.73 18.08
CA HIS A 377 -2.01 -5.47 16.86
C HIS A 377 -2.13 -6.96 17.19
N GLY A 378 -3.15 -7.60 16.67
CA GLY A 378 -3.11 -9.06 16.56
C GLY A 378 -2.61 -9.40 15.16
N PRO A 379 -1.89 -10.37 14.88
CA PRO A 379 -1.14 -11.36 15.59
C PRO A 379 0.17 -10.80 16.19
N LEU A 380 0.63 -11.45 17.26
CA LEU A 380 1.98 -11.25 17.74
C LEU A 380 2.95 -11.65 16.62
N ALA A 381 3.43 -10.67 15.88
CA ALA A 381 4.61 -10.92 15.10
C ALA A 381 5.79 -10.96 16.06
N THR A 382 6.75 -11.83 15.78
CA THR A 382 7.97 -12.03 16.55
C THR A 382 8.87 -10.80 16.66
N ASP A 383 8.49 -9.69 16.05
CA ASP A 383 9.20 -8.40 16.11
C ASP A 383 8.26 -7.30 16.63
N ASP A 384 8.35 -7.03 17.93
CA ASP A 384 7.48 -6.16 18.74
C ASP A 384 7.89 -4.68 18.68
N ARG A 385 8.70 -4.29 17.69
CA ARG A 385 9.09 -2.90 17.53
C ARG A 385 7.96 -2.07 16.96
N PRO A 386 7.56 -0.96 17.61
CA PRO A 386 6.63 -0.03 17.01
C PRO A 386 7.22 0.45 15.68
N ILE A 387 6.45 0.35 14.59
CA ILE A 387 6.84 0.92 13.31
C ILE A 387 6.75 2.46 13.46
N ARG A 388 7.75 3.04 14.13
CA ARG A 388 7.94 4.48 14.06
C ARG A 388 8.41 4.81 12.65
N VAL A 389 7.80 5.80 12.04
CA VAL A 389 8.32 6.45 10.83
C VAL A 389 9.59 7.20 11.22
N THR A 390 10.65 6.47 11.56
CA THR A 390 11.98 7.03 11.74
C THR A 390 12.73 6.82 10.43
N VAL A 391 12.65 7.81 9.57
CA VAL A 391 13.66 7.96 8.53
C VAL A 391 14.92 8.43 9.26
N SER A 392 15.83 7.49 9.51
CA SER A 392 17.15 7.84 10.02
C SER A 392 17.85 8.74 9.02
N PRO A 393 18.48 9.84 9.45
CA PRO A 393 19.24 10.73 8.55
C PRO A 393 20.39 10.03 7.82
N SER A 394 20.80 8.85 8.28
CA SER A 394 21.93 8.06 7.74
C SER A 394 21.54 7.05 6.65
N GLY A 395 20.26 6.93 6.26
CA GLY A 395 19.86 6.06 5.14
C GLY A 395 20.03 4.54 5.38
N GLU A 396 20.41 4.12 6.57
CA GLU A 396 20.53 2.69 6.91
C GLU A 396 19.15 2.11 7.27
N PRO A 397 18.74 0.99 6.65
CA PRO A 397 17.51 0.32 7.02
C PRO A 397 17.65 -0.21 8.46
N ALA A 398 16.70 0.14 9.32
CA ALA A 398 16.65 -0.33 10.71
C ALA A 398 16.29 -1.83 10.83
N ASN A 399 16.48 -2.62 9.79
CA ASN A 399 16.30 -4.07 9.76
C ASN A 399 17.41 -4.73 8.92
N GLY A 400 18.59 -4.88 9.52
CA GLY A 400 19.55 -5.91 9.08
C GLY A 400 19.03 -7.29 9.49
N PRO A 401 19.32 -8.36 8.72
CA PRO A 401 19.00 -9.71 9.14
C PRO A 401 19.72 -10.03 10.45
N ALA A 402 19.02 -10.65 11.38
CA ALA A 402 19.56 -11.10 12.66
C ALA A 402 20.82 -11.94 12.42
N GLU A 403 21.94 -11.50 12.97
CA GLU A 403 23.15 -12.32 13.07
C GLU A 403 22.79 -13.60 13.84
N GLN A 404 22.99 -14.74 13.19
CA GLN A 404 22.93 -16.03 13.85
C GLN A 404 24.05 -16.12 14.88
N PRO A 405 23.81 -16.60 16.10
CA PRO A 405 24.89 -16.80 17.06
C PRO A 405 25.84 -17.88 16.53
N THR A 406 27.08 -17.48 16.32
CA THR A 406 28.21 -18.40 16.06
C THR A 406 28.36 -19.31 17.25
N SER A 407 28.05 -20.59 17.08
CA SER A 407 28.42 -21.63 18.03
C SER A 407 29.93 -21.78 18.00
N GLU A 408 30.55 -21.45 19.11
CA GLU A 408 31.95 -21.82 19.43
C GLU A 408 32.07 -23.35 19.32
N ARG A 409 32.89 -23.79 18.39
CA ARG A 409 33.42 -25.18 18.40
C ARG A 409 34.72 -25.16 19.21
N GLU A 410 34.65 -25.73 20.38
CA GLU A 410 35.81 -26.21 21.11
C GLU A 410 36.57 -27.24 20.29
N THR A 411 37.87 -27.00 20.17
CA THR A 411 38.86 -27.91 19.65
C THR A 411 39.10 -29.04 20.64
N SER A 412 39.03 -30.29 20.19
CA SER A 412 39.70 -31.43 20.84
C SER A 412 40.37 -32.26 19.76
N GLU A 413 41.70 -32.26 19.84
CA GLU A 413 42.58 -33.15 19.13
C GLU A 413 42.36 -34.59 19.59
N ALA A 414 42.41 -35.57 18.70
CA ALA A 414 43.31 -36.73 18.81
C ALA A 414 43.01 -37.80 17.75
N SER A 415 44.02 -38.05 16.95
CA SER A 415 44.60 -39.36 16.61
C SER A 415 43.85 -40.42 15.79
N THR A 416 44.40 -40.67 14.62
CA THR A 416 45.04 -41.93 14.20
C THR A 416 44.19 -42.94 13.39
N GLN A 417 44.65 -43.08 12.14
CA GLN A 417 44.95 -44.31 11.39
C GLN A 417 43.79 -45.17 10.78
N ARG A 418 43.97 -45.30 9.47
CA ARG A 418 44.02 -46.53 8.65
C ARG A 418 42.77 -47.22 8.18
N GLU A 419 42.87 -47.45 6.93
CA GLU A 419 42.72 -48.63 6.05
C GLU A 419 41.33 -48.79 5.41
N GLU A 420 41.34 -48.64 4.08
CA GLU A 420 41.37 -49.62 3.00
C GLU A 420 40.07 -50.42 2.76
N GLN A 421 39.68 -50.37 1.47
CA GLN A 421 38.97 -51.40 0.67
C GLN A 421 37.48 -51.61 0.93
N ALA A 422 36.66 -51.20 0.02
CA ALA A 422 35.94 -51.94 -1.01
C ALA A 422 35.06 -50.99 -1.85
#